data_49f6dc505e481a77ca4f5f8b17eb469f
#
_entry.id   49f6dc505e481a77ca4f5f8b17eb469f
#
_cell.length_a   1.000
_cell.length_b   1.000
_cell.length_c   1.000
_cell.angle_alpha   90.00
_cell.angle_beta   90.00
_cell.angle_gamma   90.00
#
_symmetry.space_group_name_H-M   'P 1'
#
loop_
_entity.id
_entity.type
_entity.pdbx_description
1 polymer ?
#
loop_
_entity_poly.entity_id
_entity_poly.type
_entity_poly.pdbx_seq_one_letter_code
_entity_poly.pdbx_strand_id
1 'polypeptide(L)'
;MCDRPWETMTDADFEAMLARSVPDVPPEEIVAEVTPWRRAMNRILFGMALCAITLNFWCLNYILPAIGTVLLLLGFRALRQENRWLGGCFAITVVRAAYFFMTLILNTTILQSAVFTPAVTTALTAGNAVLLLALYFCFWRGLLAVQAKAGL
;
A
#
# COMPACT_ATOMS: atom_id res chain seq x y z
N MET A 1 -19.69 28.99 40.03
CA MET A 1 -18.29 28.58 40.31
C MET A 1 -18.25 27.09 40.07
N CYS A 2 -17.71 26.66 38.93
CA CYS A 2 -17.55 25.23 38.65
C CYS A 2 -16.27 24.79 39.33
N ASP A 3 -16.39 24.06 40.44
CA ASP A 3 -15.24 23.39 41.05
C ASP A 3 -14.68 22.37 40.05
N ARG A 4 -13.43 22.58 39.68
CA ARG A 4 -12.71 21.66 38.77
C ARG A 4 -12.16 20.51 39.61
N PRO A 5 -12.66 19.29 39.43
CA PRO A 5 -12.31 18.16 40.29
C PRO A 5 -10.85 17.75 40.29
N TRP A 6 -10.05 18.25 39.34
CA TRP A 6 -8.60 17.94 39.25
C TRP A 6 -7.69 18.81 40.11
N GLU A 7 -8.18 19.95 40.66
CA GLU A 7 -7.36 20.85 41.49
C GLU A 7 -7.10 20.31 42.91
N THR A 8 -7.88 19.32 43.32
CA THR A 8 -7.75 18.67 44.67
C THR A 8 -7.26 17.23 44.58
N MET A 9 -6.92 16.76 43.42
CA MET A 9 -6.52 15.38 43.19
C MET A 9 -5.05 15.22 43.55
N THR A 10 -4.72 14.26 44.41
CA THR A 10 -3.32 13.93 44.71
C THR A 10 -2.70 13.15 43.56
N ASP A 11 -1.35 13.20 43.40
CA ASP A 11 -0.65 12.45 42.37
C ASP A 11 -0.95 10.93 42.44
N ALA A 12 -1.15 10.40 43.65
CA ALA A 12 -1.50 9.02 43.87
C ALA A 12 -2.92 8.67 43.38
N ASP A 13 -3.91 9.58 43.51
CA ASP A 13 -5.27 9.41 43.01
C ASP A 13 -5.27 9.50 41.47
N PHE A 14 -4.45 10.36 40.88
CA PHE A 14 -4.29 10.48 39.45
C PHE A 14 -3.66 9.20 38.83
N GLU A 15 -2.61 8.66 39.45
CA GLU A 15 -2.01 7.40 39.01
C GLU A 15 -2.96 6.21 39.16
N ALA A 16 -3.74 6.15 40.25
CA ALA A 16 -4.74 5.12 40.44
C ALA A 16 -5.89 5.20 39.42
N MET A 17 -6.24 6.41 38.99
CA MET A 17 -7.25 6.64 37.96
C MET A 17 -6.71 6.29 36.56
N LEU A 18 -5.45 6.62 36.27
CA LEU A 18 -4.76 6.20 35.04
C LEU A 18 -4.65 4.69 34.94
N ALA A 19 -4.20 4.02 35.99
CA ALA A 19 -4.10 2.56 36.03
C ALA A 19 -5.46 1.86 35.87
N ARG A 20 -6.55 2.52 36.22
CA ARG A 20 -7.91 2.02 36.07
C ARG A 20 -8.50 2.28 34.68
N SER A 21 -8.06 3.36 34.02
CA SER A 21 -8.57 3.79 32.71
C SER A 21 -7.79 3.21 31.52
N VAL A 22 -6.53 2.82 31.72
CA VAL A 22 -5.70 2.21 30.70
C VAL A 22 -5.66 0.70 30.94
N PRO A 23 -6.24 -0.14 30.09
CA PRO A 23 -6.05 -1.57 30.18
C PRO A 23 -4.56 -1.89 30.04
N ASP A 24 -4.01 -2.65 31.00
CA ASP A 24 -2.57 -2.98 31.09
C ASP A 24 -1.98 -3.61 29.81
N VAL A 25 -2.82 -4.22 29.01
CA VAL A 25 -2.44 -4.78 27.70
C VAL A 25 -3.60 -4.55 26.73
N PRO A 26 -3.34 -4.01 25.52
CA PRO A 26 -4.37 -3.96 24.51
C PRO A 26 -4.85 -5.39 24.21
N PRO A 27 -6.17 -5.63 24.06
CA PRO A 27 -6.70 -6.95 23.77
C PRO A 27 -5.93 -7.63 22.65
N GLU A 28 -5.49 -8.88 22.87
CA GLU A 28 -4.68 -9.63 21.90
C GLU A 28 -5.33 -9.68 20.52
N GLU A 29 -6.66 -9.66 20.47
CA GLU A 29 -7.43 -9.59 19.21
C GLU A 29 -7.14 -8.32 18.42
N ILE A 30 -7.07 -7.14 19.09
CA ILE A 30 -6.77 -5.87 18.42
C ILE A 30 -5.34 -5.87 17.91
N VAL A 31 -4.38 -6.38 18.68
CA VAL A 31 -2.99 -6.48 18.27
C VAL A 31 -2.82 -7.46 17.11
N ALA A 32 -3.54 -8.58 17.15
CA ALA A 32 -3.52 -9.58 16.09
C ALA A 32 -4.11 -9.05 14.75
N GLU A 33 -5.14 -8.20 14.82
CA GLU A 33 -5.79 -7.62 13.64
C GLU A 33 -4.99 -6.43 13.05
N VAL A 34 -4.48 -5.54 13.89
CA VAL A 34 -3.76 -4.32 13.45
C VAL A 34 -2.37 -4.63 12.90
N THR A 35 -1.69 -5.64 13.44
CA THR A 35 -0.31 -5.97 13.03
C THR A 35 -0.19 -6.41 11.57
N PRO A 36 -1.02 -7.34 11.05
CA PRO A 36 -0.96 -7.75 9.65
C PRO A 36 -1.37 -6.61 8.69
N TRP A 37 -2.37 -5.79 9.06
CA TRP A 37 -2.78 -4.62 8.29
C TRP A 37 -1.64 -3.59 8.14
N ARG A 38 -0.99 -3.22 9.25
CA ARG A 38 0.12 -2.28 9.27
C ARG A 38 1.30 -2.76 8.41
N ARG A 39 1.61 -4.06 8.49
CA ARG A 39 2.67 -4.67 7.66
C ARG A 39 2.32 -4.64 6.17
N ALA A 40 1.07 -4.95 5.82
CA ALA A 40 0.62 -4.92 4.44
C ALA A 40 0.63 -3.50 3.88
N MET A 41 0.14 -2.51 4.64
CA MET A 41 0.15 -1.11 4.24
C MET A 41 1.57 -0.57 4.05
N ASN A 42 2.49 -0.88 4.95
CA ASN A 42 3.90 -0.51 4.80
C ASN A 42 4.51 -1.11 3.52
N ARG A 43 4.21 -2.37 3.20
CA ARG A 43 4.68 -2.99 1.95
C ARG A 43 4.13 -2.28 0.71
N ILE A 44 2.87 -1.87 0.74
CA ILE A 44 2.24 -1.13 -0.36
C ILE A 44 2.90 0.24 -0.52
N LEU A 45 3.06 0.99 0.56
CA LEU A 45 3.68 2.32 0.53
C LEU A 45 5.14 2.25 0.06
N PHE A 46 5.92 1.32 0.60
CA PHE A 46 7.30 1.08 0.15
C PHE A 46 7.35 0.65 -1.31
N GLY A 47 6.47 -0.25 -1.72
CA GLY A 47 6.36 -0.69 -3.11
C GLY A 47 6.03 0.46 -4.07
N MET A 48 5.09 1.34 -3.70
CA MET A 48 4.77 2.54 -4.48
C MET A 48 5.97 3.50 -4.57
N ALA A 49 6.65 3.75 -3.44
CA ALA A 49 7.84 4.60 -3.40
C ALA A 49 8.95 4.05 -4.31
N LEU A 50 9.25 2.76 -4.24
CA LEU A 50 10.26 2.11 -5.09
C LEU A 50 9.89 2.16 -6.58
N CYS A 51 8.61 2.03 -6.91
CA CYS A 51 8.15 2.17 -8.30
C CYS A 51 8.20 3.61 -8.81
N ALA A 52 8.14 4.62 -7.91
CA ALA A 52 8.21 6.04 -8.26
C ALA A 52 9.65 6.55 -8.40
N ILE A 53 10.60 5.92 -7.71
CA ILE A 53 12.01 6.30 -7.78
C ILE A 53 12.63 5.77 -9.07
N THR A 54 12.95 6.66 -9.99
CA THR A 54 13.68 6.36 -11.22
C THR A 54 15.14 6.78 -11.04
N LEU A 55 16.00 5.84 -10.71
CA LEU A 55 17.45 6.06 -10.64
C LEU A 55 18.08 5.54 -11.92
N ASN A 56 18.57 6.44 -12.77
CA ASN A 56 19.29 6.13 -14.00
C ASN A 56 20.74 5.69 -13.72
N PHE A 57 20.90 4.73 -12.83
CA PHE A 57 22.23 4.20 -12.48
C PHE A 57 22.25 2.70 -12.74
N TRP A 58 22.98 2.29 -13.81
CA TRP A 58 23.12 0.89 -14.23
C TRP A 58 21.76 0.15 -14.28
N CYS A 59 21.70 -1.05 -13.69
CA CYS A 59 20.48 -1.88 -13.67
C CYS A 59 19.45 -1.44 -12.61
N LEU A 60 19.71 -0.42 -11.78
CA LEU A 60 18.80 0.00 -10.72
C LEU A 60 17.44 0.45 -11.25
N ASN A 61 17.41 1.02 -12.47
CA ASN A 61 16.17 1.43 -13.13
C ASN A 61 15.18 0.26 -13.38
N TYR A 62 15.68 -0.97 -13.41
CA TYR A 62 14.86 -2.18 -13.57
C TYR A 62 14.66 -2.93 -12.26
N ILE A 63 15.66 -2.95 -11.39
CA ILE A 63 15.63 -3.70 -10.13
C ILE A 63 14.67 -3.05 -9.13
N LEU A 64 14.73 -1.72 -8.97
CA LEU A 64 13.84 -1.01 -8.03
C LEU A 64 12.35 -1.20 -8.36
N PRO A 65 11.89 -0.95 -9.61
CA PRO A 65 10.50 -1.21 -9.96
C PRO A 65 10.11 -2.69 -9.86
N ALA A 66 11.03 -3.63 -10.11
CA ALA A 66 10.77 -5.05 -9.95
C ALA A 66 10.49 -5.40 -8.49
N ILE A 67 11.37 -4.96 -7.56
CA ILE A 67 11.17 -5.14 -6.12
C ILE A 67 9.89 -4.44 -5.67
N GLY A 68 9.66 -3.20 -6.10
CA GLY A 68 8.46 -2.43 -5.80
C GLY A 68 7.18 -3.15 -6.23
N THR A 69 7.17 -3.73 -7.42
CA THR A 69 6.04 -4.50 -7.96
C THR A 69 5.77 -5.76 -7.13
N VAL A 70 6.80 -6.49 -6.71
CA VAL A 70 6.67 -7.67 -5.84
C VAL A 70 6.11 -7.28 -4.46
N LEU A 71 6.60 -6.18 -3.87
CA LEU A 71 6.09 -5.67 -2.59
C LEU A 71 4.63 -5.25 -2.69
N LEU A 72 4.22 -4.59 -3.78
CA LEU A 72 2.83 -4.25 -4.05
C LEU A 72 1.95 -5.49 -4.16
N LEU A 73 2.39 -6.51 -4.89
CA LEU A 73 1.67 -7.78 -5.01
C LEU A 73 1.47 -8.45 -3.65
N LEU A 74 2.52 -8.53 -2.84
CA LEU A 74 2.45 -9.13 -1.50
C LEU A 74 1.56 -8.31 -0.56
N GLY A 75 1.63 -6.99 -0.62
CA GLY A 75 0.80 -6.09 0.16
C GLY A 75 -0.69 -6.23 -0.18
N PHE A 76 -1.06 -6.12 -1.46
CA PHE A 76 -2.44 -6.26 -1.90
C PHE A 76 -2.98 -7.69 -1.76
N ARG A 77 -2.12 -8.72 -1.89
CA ARG A 77 -2.50 -10.11 -1.62
C ARG A 77 -2.98 -10.28 -0.17
N ALA A 78 -2.29 -9.66 0.79
CA ALA A 78 -2.68 -9.73 2.20
C ALA A 78 -4.02 -9.01 2.47
N LEU A 79 -4.28 -7.89 1.77
CA LEU A 79 -5.45 -7.06 1.98
C LEU A 79 -6.65 -7.40 1.08
N ARG A 80 -6.50 -8.26 0.08
CA ARG A 80 -7.55 -8.56 -0.93
C ARG A 80 -8.85 -9.12 -0.33
N GLN A 81 -8.77 -9.76 0.83
CA GLN A 81 -9.92 -10.39 1.50
C GLN A 81 -10.75 -9.39 2.31
N GLU A 82 -10.15 -8.27 2.71
CA GLU A 82 -10.78 -7.27 3.55
C GLU A 82 -11.85 -6.46 2.80
N ASN A 83 -11.59 -6.16 1.53
CA ASN A 83 -12.48 -5.32 0.74
C ASN A 83 -12.39 -5.65 -0.75
N ARG A 84 -13.56 -5.64 -1.43
CA ARG A 84 -13.67 -5.84 -2.88
C ARG A 84 -12.79 -4.87 -3.69
N TRP A 85 -12.66 -3.63 -3.26
CA TRP A 85 -11.82 -2.62 -3.91
C TRP A 85 -10.33 -2.95 -3.80
N LEU A 86 -9.87 -3.46 -2.66
CA LEU A 86 -8.50 -3.92 -2.47
C LEU A 86 -8.21 -5.20 -3.28
N GLY A 87 -9.22 -6.05 -3.47
CA GLY A 87 -9.15 -7.16 -4.43
C GLY A 87 -8.96 -6.68 -5.87
N GLY A 88 -9.63 -5.59 -6.27
CA GLY A 88 -9.43 -4.92 -7.56
C GLY A 88 -8.00 -4.38 -7.72
N CYS A 89 -7.44 -3.75 -6.67
CA CYS A 89 -6.04 -3.31 -6.67
C CYS A 89 -5.07 -4.48 -6.88
N PHE A 90 -5.33 -5.62 -6.25
CA PHE A 90 -4.51 -6.82 -6.47
C PHE A 90 -4.55 -7.28 -7.92
N ALA A 91 -5.74 -7.37 -8.54
CA ALA A 91 -5.89 -7.77 -9.94
C ALA A 91 -5.15 -6.81 -10.90
N ILE A 92 -5.33 -5.50 -10.72
CA ILE A 92 -4.62 -4.48 -11.52
C ILE A 92 -3.10 -4.60 -11.33
N THR A 93 -2.63 -4.85 -10.11
CA THR A 93 -1.20 -5.01 -9.83
C THR A 93 -0.63 -6.26 -10.49
N VAL A 94 -1.38 -7.37 -10.53
CA VAL A 94 -0.98 -8.58 -11.27
C VAL A 94 -0.82 -8.29 -12.77
N VAL A 95 -1.79 -7.60 -13.38
CA VAL A 95 -1.72 -7.21 -14.79
C VAL A 95 -0.51 -6.31 -15.05
N ARG A 96 -0.26 -5.32 -14.18
CA ARG A 96 0.92 -4.45 -14.28
C ARG A 96 2.23 -5.20 -14.11
N ALA A 97 2.28 -6.18 -13.21
CA ALA A 97 3.46 -7.01 -13.03
C ALA A 97 3.75 -7.84 -14.29
N ALA A 98 2.74 -8.50 -14.83
CA ALA A 98 2.88 -9.25 -16.08
C ALA A 98 3.35 -8.35 -17.23
N TYR A 99 2.77 -7.16 -17.35
CA TYR A 99 3.16 -6.15 -18.32
C TYR A 99 4.63 -5.71 -18.12
N PHE A 100 5.05 -5.42 -16.90
CA PHE A 100 6.42 -5.01 -16.59
C PHE A 100 7.44 -6.09 -16.97
N PHE A 101 7.20 -7.33 -16.57
CA PHE A 101 8.11 -8.44 -16.88
C PHE A 101 8.11 -8.77 -18.37
N MET A 102 6.98 -8.65 -19.06
CA MET A 102 6.91 -8.83 -20.51
C MET A 102 7.74 -7.78 -21.24
N THR A 103 7.59 -6.51 -20.87
CA THR A 103 8.40 -5.42 -21.46
C THR A 103 9.88 -5.55 -21.14
N LEU A 104 10.23 -6.04 -19.94
CA LEU A 104 11.62 -6.31 -19.55
C LEU A 104 12.24 -7.39 -20.46
N ILE A 105 11.55 -8.51 -20.65
CA ILE A 105 12.00 -9.61 -21.52
C ILE A 105 12.14 -9.11 -22.97
N LEU A 106 11.18 -8.38 -23.48
CA LEU A 106 11.23 -7.85 -24.83
C LEU A 106 12.38 -6.85 -25.05
N ASN A 107 12.65 -5.99 -24.05
CA ASN A 107 13.76 -5.05 -24.08
C ASN A 107 15.15 -5.70 -24.05
N THR A 108 15.25 -6.89 -23.48
CA THR A 108 16.51 -7.65 -23.41
C THR A 108 16.72 -8.58 -24.60
N THR A 109 15.72 -8.73 -25.47
CA THR A 109 15.76 -9.64 -26.61
C THR A 109 16.05 -8.89 -27.93
N ILE A 110 16.59 -9.59 -28.90
CA ILE A 110 16.89 -9.07 -30.27
C ILE A 110 15.62 -8.55 -30.97
N LEU A 111 14.43 -8.94 -30.50
CA LEU A 111 13.14 -8.49 -31.03
C LEU A 111 12.81 -7.03 -30.70
N GLN A 112 13.61 -6.35 -29.91
CA GLN A 112 13.35 -4.96 -29.49
C GLN A 112 13.05 -4.05 -30.68
N SER A 113 13.89 -4.07 -31.71
CA SER A 113 13.73 -3.21 -32.90
C SER A 113 12.53 -3.57 -33.78
N ALA A 114 12.10 -4.84 -33.76
CA ALA A 114 10.97 -5.31 -34.54
C ALA A 114 9.60 -5.04 -33.88
N VAL A 115 9.55 -5.07 -32.55
CA VAL A 115 8.30 -4.97 -31.79
C VAL A 115 8.04 -3.52 -31.32
N PHE A 116 9.07 -2.79 -30.89
CA PHE A 116 8.93 -1.43 -30.37
C PHE A 116 8.92 -0.37 -31.46
N THR A 117 7.88 -0.33 -32.27
CA THR A 117 7.61 0.83 -33.11
C THR A 117 7.15 2.03 -32.24
N PRO A 118 7.34 3.29 -32.70
CA PRO A 118 6.90 4.47 -31.95
C PRO A 118 5.42 4.41 -31.52
N ALA A 119 4.57 3.87 -32.40
CA ALA A 119 3.14 3.70 -32.11
C ALA A 119 2.89 2.69 -30.98
N VAL A 120 3.58 1.56 -31.01
CA VAL A 120 3.47 0.52 -29.96
C VAL A 120 3.99 1.05 -28.62
N THR A 121 5.12 1.75 -28.62
CA THR A 121 5.70 2.33 -27.39
C THR A 121 4.74 3.36 -26.78
N THR A 122 4.13 4.21 -27.58
CA THR A 122 3.14 5.19 -27.10
C THR A 122 1.90 4.50 -26.54
N ALA A 123 1.36 3.50 -27.24
CA ALA A 123 0.21 2.73 -26.77
C ALA A 123 0.48 2.00 -25.45
N LEU A 124 1.66 1.41 -25.32
CA LEU A 124 2.09 0.73 -24.10
C LEU A 124 2.25 1.72 -22.93
N THR A 125 2.84 2.88 -23.16
CA THR A 125 3.01 3.92 -22.14
C THR A 125 1.65 4.45 -21.69
N ALA A 126 0.74 4.74 -22.62
CA ALA A 126 -0.61 5.17 -22.32
C ALA A 126 -1.39 4.10 -21.53
N GLY A 127 -1.30 2.83 -21.94
CA GLY A 127 -1.91 1.71 -21.24
C GLY A 127 -1.42 1.58 -19.80
N ASN A 128 -0.11 1.68 -19.57
CA ASN A 128 0.46 1.65 -18.22
C ASN A 128 0.00 2.86 -17.37
N ALA A 129 -0.12 4.05 -17.96
CA ALA A 129 -0.65 5.23 -17.27
C ALA A 129 -2.11 5.03 -16.83
N VAL A 130 -2.95 4.48 -17.70
CA VAL A 130 -4.35 4.15 -17.38
C VAL A 130 -4.44 3.12 -16.24
N LEU A 131 -3.63 2.07 -16.28
CA LEU A 131 -3.57 1.06 -15.21
C LEU A 131 -3.11 1.67 -13.88
N LEU A 132 -2.17 2.63 -13.93
CA LEU A 132 -1.71 3.35 -12.74
C LEU A 132 -2.83 4.19 -12.13
N LEU A 133 -3.54 4.96 -12.94
CA LEU A 133 -4.67 5.78 -12.48
C LEU A 133 -5.78 4.91 -11.91
N ALA A 134 -6.10 3.79 -12.58
CA ALA A 134 -7.07 2.82 -12.09
C ALA A 134 -6.66 2.22 -10.73
N LEU A 135 -5.36 1.90 -10.56
CA LEU A 135 -4.82 1.41 -9.29
C LEU A 135 -5.00 2.43 -8.16
N TYR A 136 -4.62 3.70 -8.39
CA TYR A 136 -4.78 4.76 -7.40
C TYR A 136 -6.24 5.02 -7.06
N PHE A 137 -7.13 5.01 -8.05
CA PHE A 137 -8.56 5.18 -7.84
C PHE A 137 -9.15 4.04 -6.99
N CYS A 138 -8.85 2.78 -7.35
CA CYS A 138 -9.30 1.62 -6.58
C CYS A 138 -8.74 1.63 -5.16
N PHE A 139 -7.48 2.01 -5.00
CA PHE A 139 -6.83 2.10 -3.69
C PHE A 139 -7.49 3.17 -2.81
N TRP A 140 -7.72 4.36 -3.36
CA TRP A 140 -8.41 5.44 -2.65
C TRP A 140 -9.83 5.03 -2.23
N ARG A 141 -10.59 4.42 -3.13
CA ARG A 141 -11.94 3.89 -2.83
C ARG A 141 -11.88 2.78 -1.78
N GLY A 142 -10.85 1.95 -1.83
CA GLY A 142 -10.60 0.92 -0.83
C GLY A 142 -10.35 1.49 0.57
N LEU A 143 -9.55 2.55 0.67
CA LEU A 143 -9.29 3.25 1.94
C LEU A 143 -10.55 3.92 2.49
N LEU A 144 -11.34 4.62 1.65
CA LEU A 144 -12.61 5.22 2.06
C LEU A 144 -13.60 4.17 2.59
N ALA A 145 -13.66 3.00 1.96
CA ALA A 145 -14.53 1.92 2.41
C ALA A 145 -14.08 1.33 3.77
N VAL A 146 -12.78 1.28 4.02
CA VAL A 146 -12.24 0.88 5.33
C VAL A 146 -12.53 1.93 6.40
N GLN A 147 -12.33 3.21 6.07
CA GLN A 147 -12.64 4.32 6.99
C GLN A 147 -14.12 4.33 7.38
N ALA A 148 -15.02 4.17 6.41
CA ALA A 148 -16.46 4.08 6.67
C ALA A 148 -16.83 2.89 7.58
N LYS A 149 -16.12 1.75 7.45
CA LYS A 149 -16.32 0.56 8.28
C LYS A 149 -15.78 0.74 9.71
N ALA A 150 -14.74 1.55 9.87
CA ALA A 150 -14.14 1.87 11.17
C ALA A 150 -14.93 2.93 11.97
N GLY A 151 -15.99 3.53 11.39
CA GLY A 151 -16.81 4.53 12.06
C GLY A 151 -16.15 5.92 12.25
N LEU A 152 -15.09 6.20 11.47
CA LEU A 152 -14.36 7.48 11.47
C LEU A 152 -14.90 8.43 10.40
#